data_2bf4663e3cc33ca0e8fe5a885a052187
#
_entry.id   2bf4663e3cc33ca0e8fe5a885a052187
#
_cell.length_a   1.000
_cell.length_b   1.000
_cell.length_c   1.000
_cell.angle_alpha   90.00
_cell.angle_beta   90.00
_cell.angle_gamma   90.00
#
_symmetry.space_group_name_H-M   'P 1'
#
loop_
_entity.id
_entity.type
_entity.pdbx_description
1 polymer ?
#
loop_
_entity_poly.entity_id
_entity_poly.type
_entity_poly.pdbx_seq_one_letter_code
_entity_poly.pdbx_strand_id
1 'polypeptide(L)'
;MIETLARYSNMDITMTATGDNDHHLIEDVAITLGKTFAKALDGSPIERMATATVVMDDALIMTSLDRVDRPYCETDCPDPIYTHFFRSFAMSAAISLHIVQFRGFDDHHIIEASFKSMGMALKSAVRPRETELSTKDKVMEA
;
A
#
# COMPACT_ATOMS: atom_id res chain seq x y z
N MET A 1 5.64 7.92 9.12
CA MET A 1 5.07 6.75 8.41
C MET A 1 5.44 6.70 6.91
N ILE A 2 5.46 7.80 6.16
CA ILE A 2 5.91 7.78 4.74
C ILE A 2 7.37 7.35 4.60
N GLU A 3 8.27 7.81 5.46
CA GLU A 3 9.67 7.35 5.47
C GLU A 3 9.78 5.85 5.76
N THR A 4 8.94 5.33 6.66
CA THR A 4 8.83 3.90 6.93
C THR A 4 8.39 3.14 5.68
N LEU A 5 7.31 3.61 5.03
CA LEU A 5 6.83 3.02 3.78
C LEU A 5 7.92 3.02 2.69
N ALA A 6 8.57 4.16 2.45
CA ALA A 6 9.65 4.28 1.46
C ALA A 6 10.79 3.30 1.71
N ARG A 7 11.25 3.22 2.95
CA ARG A 7 12.34 2.33 3.35
C ARG A 7 12.01 0.85 3.14
N TYR A 8 10.83 0.41 3.59
CA TYR A 8 10.43 -1.00 3.52
C TYR A 8 9.97 -1.43 2.12
N SER A 9 9.47 -0.51 1.32
CA SER A 9 9.14 -0.76 -0.10
C SER A 9 10.34 -0.65 -1.03
N ASN A 10 11.45 -0.10 -0.55
CA ASN A 10 12.64 0.22 -1.37
C ASN A 10 12.31 1.22 -2.50
N MET A 11 11.42 2.15 -2.22
CA MET A 11 11.06 3.24 -3.14
C MET A 11 11.76 4.54 -2.72
N ASP A 12 12.27 5.28 -3.69
CA ASP A 12 12.72 6.64 -3.49
C ASP A 12 11.53 7.59 -3.62
N ILE A 13 11.15 8.22 -2.51
CA ILE A 13 10.01 9.15 -2.46
C ILE A 13 10.53 10.55 -2.12
N THR A 14 10.31 11.49 -3.04
CA THR A 14 10.49 12.91 -2.77
C THR A 14 9.14 13.58 -2.74
N MET A 15 8.82 14.24 -1.64
CA MET A 15 7.49 14.80 -1.42
C MET A 15 7.58 16.17 -0.74
N THR A 16 6.75 17.09 -1.19
CA THR A 16 6.45 18.33 -0.52
C THR A 16 4.94 18.47 -0.44
N ALA A 17 4.39 18.65 0.76
CA ALA A 17 2.96 18.79 0.95
C ALA A 17 2.66 19.91 1.94
N THR A 18 1.63 20.70 1.64
CA THR A 18 1.08 21.76 2.50
C THR A 18 -0.44 21.68 2.46
N GLY A 19 -1.09 21.89 3.58
CA GLY A 19 -2.54 21.81 3.67
C GLY A 19 -3.12 22.64 4.80
N ASP A 20 -4.43 22.74 4.83
CA ASP A 20 -5.19 23.51 5.82
C ASP A 20 -5.40 22.74 7.13
N ASN A 21 -5.46 21.42 7.07
CA ASN A 21 -5.54 20.54 8.22
C ASN A 21 -4.93 19.17 7.94
N ASP A 22 -4.60 18.44 8.99
CA ASP A 22 -3.90 17.15 8.90
C ASP A 22 -4.70 16.09 8.15
N HIS A 23 -6.02 16.05 8.31
CA HIS A 23 -6.88 15.06 7.67
C HIS A 23 -6.83 15.20 6.13
N HIS A 24 -7.08 16.40 5.62
CA HIS A 24 -7.04 16.68 4.19
C HIS A 24 -5.63 16.49 3.62
N LEU A 25 -4.62 16.95 4.36
CA LEU A 25 -3.23 16.82 3.93
C LEU A 25 -2.82 15.35 3.77
N ILE A 26 -3.16 14.50 4.74
CA ILE A 26 -2.82 13.06 4.71
C ILE A 26 -3.58 12.36 3.59
N GLU A 27 -4.84 12.70 3.36
CA GLU A 27 -5.63 12.16 2.26
C GLU A 27 -5.05 12.55 0.89
N ASP A 28 -4.74 13.83 0.68
CA ASP A 28 -4.15 14.33 -0.58
C ASP A 28 -2.79 13.72 -0.86
N VAL A 29 -1.97 13.55 0.17
CA VAL A 29 -0.69 12.83 0.10
C VAL A 29 -0.91 11.39 -0.35
N ALA A 30 -1.86 10.68 0.25
CA ALA A 30 -2.17 9.30 -0.09
C ALA A 30 -2.66 9.15 -1.54
N ILE A 31 -3.55 10.03 -1.98
CA ILE A 31 -4.07 10.06 -3.35
C ILE A 31 -2.94 10.32 -4.35
N THR A 32 -2.12 11.34 -4.09
CA THR A 32 -1.03 11.71 -4.99
C THR A 32 0.02 10.61 -5.08
N LEU A 33 0.39 10.02 -3.95
CA LEU A 33 1.34 8.91 -3.89
C LEU A 33 0.80 7.68 -4.63
N GLY A 34 -0.48 7.35 -4.44
CA GLY A 34 -1.13 6.23 -5.13
C GLY A 34 -1.18 6.41 -6.64
N LYS A 35 -1.55 7.60 -7.13
CA LYS A 35 -1.53 7.92 -8.56
C LYS A 35 -0.12 7.87 -9.16
N THR A 36 0.87 8.37 -8.43
CA THR A 36 2.27 8.35 -8.86
C THR A 36 2.79 6.92 -8.93
N PHE A 37 2.46 6.10 -7.94
CA PHE A 37 2.78 4.68 -7.92
C PHE A 37 2.17 3.94 -9.12
N ALA A 38 0.88 4.12 -9.38
CA ALA A 38 0.20 3.51 -10.52
C ALA A 38 0.84 3.91 -11.86
N LYS A 39 1.15 5.20 -12.02
CA LYS A 39 1.80 5.74 -13.23
C LYS A 39 3.21 5.17 -13.43
N ALA A 40 3.99 5.02 -12.35
CA ALA A 40 5.33 4.46 -12.42
C ALA A 40 5.37 2.99 -12.89
N LEU A 41 4.26 2.26 -12.72
CA LEU A 41 4.12 0.85 -13.09
C LEU A 41 3.37 0.63 -14.41
N ASP A 42 2.94 1.70 -15.06
CA ASP A 42 2.10 1.61 -16.27
C ASP A 42 2.76 0.79 -17.37
N GLY A 43 2.04 -0.22 -17.87
CA GLY A 43 2.49 -1.12 -18.93
C GLY A 43 3.61 -2.09 -18.55
N SER A 44 4.02 -2.15 -17.29
CA SER A 44 5.11 -3.04 -16.86
C SER A 44 4.56 -4.36 -16.29
N PRO A 45 4.95 -5.53 -16.85
CA PRO A 45 4.65 -6.82 -16.23
C PRO A 45 5.35 -6.95 -14.88
N ILE A 46 4.58 -7.22 -13.83
CA ILE A 46 5.07 -7.34 -12.45
C ILE A 46 4.49 -8.57 -11.75
N GLU A 47 5.03 -8.94 -10.59
CA GLU A 47 4.47 -10.03 -9.76
C GLU A 47 3.03 -9.76 -9.36
N ARG A 48 2.62 -8.52 -9.22
CA ARG A 48 1.27 -8.03 -8.95
C ARG A 48 0.74 -8.35 -7.57
N MET A 49 0.80 -9.61 -7.12
CA MET A 49 0.33 -10.06 -5.82
C MET A 49 1.48 -10.29 -4.86
N ALA A 50 1.31 -9.87 -3.61
CA ALA A 50 2.26 -10.19 -2.56
C ALA A 50 1.62 -10.12 -1.17
N THR A 51 2.23 -10.85 -0.25
CA THR A 51 1.87 -10.83 1.17
C THR A 51 3.15 -10.69 2.00
N ALA A 52 3.10 -9.85 3.01
CA ALA A 52 4.17 -9.70 4.00
C ALA A 52 3.59 -9.63 5.40
N THR A 53 4.23 -10.33 6.33
CA THR A 53 3.87 -10.30 7.75
C THR A 53 5.05 -9.72 8.52
N VAL A 54 4.79 -8.74 9.38
CA VAL A 54 5.81 -7.96 10.09
C VAL A 54 5.52 -7.93 11.56
N VAL A 55 6.58 -8.06 12.34
CA VAL A 55 6.56 -7.90 13.80
C VAL A 55 7.06 -6.49 14.17
N MET A 56 6.39 -5.85 15.10
CA MET A 56 6.87 -4.67 15.81
C MET A 56 6.46 -4.79 17.27
N ASP A 57 7.39 -5.14 18.14
CA ASP A 57 7.18 -5.39 19.57
C ASP A 57 5.97 -6.33 19.80
N ASP A 58 4.87 -5.85 20.38
CA ASP A 58 3.64 -6.61 20.61
C ASP A 58 2.79 -6.80 19.36
N ALA A 59 3.03 -6.01 18.30
CA ALA A 59 2.22 -6.06 17.09
C ALA A 59 2.74 -7.10 16.09
N LEU A 60 1.80 -7.85 15.52
CA LEU A 60 2.00 -8.78 14.39
C LEU A 60 0.96 -8.46 13.34
N ILE A 61 1.38 -7.88 12.23
CA ILE A 61 0.52 -7.38 11.17
C ILE A 61 0.87 -8.03 9.83
N MET A 62 -0.15 -8.45 9.10
CA MET A 62 -0.03 -8.96 7.74
C MET A 62 -0.65 -7.96 6.76
N THR A 63 0.05 -7.67 5.69
CA THR A 63 -0.49 -6.99 4.51
C THR A 63 -0.50 -7.93 3.33
N SER A 64 -1.63 -8.03 2.65
CA SER A 64 -1.77 -8.72 1.37
C SER A 64 -2.36 -7.77 0.34
N LEU A 65 -1.80 -7.76 -0.87
CA LEU A 65 -2.25 -6.87 -1.93
C LEU A 65 -2.19 -7.52 -3.32
N ASP A 66 -3.03 -6.99 -4.21
CA ASP A 66 -3.05 -7.33 -5.63
C ASP A 66 -3.29 -6.07 -6.47
N ARG A 67 -2.40 -5.78 -7.43
CA ARG A 67 -2.59 -4.70 -8.40
C ARG A 67 -3.39 -5.23 -9.60
N VAL A 68 -4.68 -5.02 -9.58
CA VAL A 68 -5.63 -5.70 -10.49
C VAL A 68 -6.68 -4.76 -11.09
N ASP A 69 -6.48 -3.46 -11.03
CA ASP A 69 -7.42 -2.40 -11.48
C ASP A 69 -8.86 -2.55 -10.93
N ARG A 70 -8.99 -3.21 -9.79
CA ARG A 70 -10.21 -3.33 -8.99
C ARG A 70 -9.89 -2.92 -7.57
N PRO A 71 -9.82 -1.61 -7.31
CA PRO A 71 -9.38 -1.11 -6.02
C PRO A 71 -10.33 -1.50 -4.89
N TYR A 72 -9.74 -1.94 -3.80
CA TYR A 72 -10.43 -2.29 -2.57
C TYR A 72 -9.51 -2.03 -1.40
N CYS A 73 -10.04 -1.70 -0.24
CA CYS A 73 -9.24 -1.58 0.97
C CYS A 73 -10.03 -2.03 2.20
N GLU A 74 -9.43 -2.93 2.95
CA GLU A 74 -9.87 -3.29 4.29
C GLU A 74 -8.67 -3.33 5.24
N THR A 75 -8.79 -2.71 6.40
CA THR A 75 -7.70 -2.60 7.35
C THR A 75 -8.18 -2.62 8.80
N ASP A 76 -7.43 -3.33 9.64
CA ASP A 76 -7.60 -3.33 11.09
C ASP A 76 -6.82 -2.19 11.79
N CYS A 77 -6.32 -1.22 11.02
CA CYS A 77 -5.61 -0.07 11.60
C CYS A 77 -6.50 0.67 12.60
N PRO A 78 -6.00 0.91 13.85
CA PRO A 78 -6.84 1.49 14.90
C PRO A 78 -7.10 2.99 14.76
N ASP A 79 -6.31 3.69 13.93
CA ASP A 79 -6.41 5.14 13.76
C ASP A 79 -7.19 5.50 12.49
N PRO A 80 -8.29 6.29 12.59
CA PRO A 80 -9.11 6.68 11.45
C PRO A 80 -8.34 7.46 10.36
N ILE A 81 -7.35 8.26 10.72
CA ILE A 81 -6.55 9.04 9.76
C ILE A 81 -5.70 8.11 8.90
N TYR A 82 -5.05 7.13 9.52
CA TYR A 82 -4.25 6.15 8.78
C TYR A 82 -5.10 5.14 8.02
N THR A 83 -6.28 4.78 8.54
CA THR A 83 -7.28 4.03 7.78
C THR A 83 -7.65 4.76 6.50
N HIS A 84 -7.86 6.07 6.58
CA HIS A 84 -8.12 6.93 5.42
C HIS A 84 -6.95 6.96 4.45
N PHE A 85 -5.71 7.05 4.97
CA PHE A 85 -4.50 6.98 4.15
C PHE A 85 -4.45 5.69 3.33
N PHE A 86 -4.60 4.54 3.97
CA PHE A 86 -4.53 3.23 3.30
C PHE A 86 -5.62 3.09 2.23
N ARG A 87 -6.84 3.52 2.54
CA ARG A 87 -7.96 3.51 1.59
C ARG A 87 -7.68 4.42 0.39
N SER A 88 -7.31 5.66 0.61
CA SER A 88 -7.07 6.65 -0.45
C SER A 88 -5.90 6.24 -1.34
N PHE A 89 -4.85 5.68 -0.75
CA PHE A 89 -3.74 5.10 -1.50
C PHE A 89 -4.20 3.92 -2.37
N ALA A 90 -4.90 2.95 -1.79
CA ALA A 90 -5.35 1.74 -2.49
C ALA A 90 -6.26 2.07 -3.68
N MET A 91 -7.22 3.00 -3.49
CA MET A 91 -8.11 3.46 -4.55
C MET A 91 -7.34 4.13 -5.69
N SER A 92 -6.37 4.99 -5.36
CA SER A 92 -5.61 5.77 -6.33
C SER A 92 -4.51 4.96 -7.01
N ALA A 93 -3.97 3.94 -6.35
CA ALA A 93 -2.97 3.01 -6.88
C ALA A 93 -3.57 1.85 -7.68
N ALA A 94 -4.91 1.75 -7.73
CA ALA A 94 -5.65 0.66 -8.36
C ALA A 94 -5.24 -0.72 -7.81
N ILE A 95 -5.19 -0.85 -6.48
CA ILE A 95 -4.87 -2.10 -5.78
C ILE A 95 -6.01 -2.55 -4.87
N SER A 96 -6.15 -3.87 -4.74
CA SER A 96 -6.88 -4.48 -3.63
C SER A 96 -5.91 -4.68 -2.47
N LEU A 97 -6.21 -4.09 -1.31
CA LEU A 97 -5.33 -4.03 -0.14
C LEU A 97 -6.06 -4.55 1.11
N HIS A 98 -5.45 -5.51 1.78
CA HIS A 98 -5.89 -5.99 3.09
C HIS A 98 -4.75 -5.85 4.09
N ILE A 99 -5.04 -5.24 5.25
CA ILE A 99 -4.13 -5.14 6.38
C ILE A 99 -4.81 -5.78 7.58
N VAL A 100 -4.26 -6.88 8.07
CA VAL A 100 -4.84 -7.70 9.11
C VAL A 100 -3.97 -7.69 10.35
N GLN A 101 -4.56 -7.40 11.49
CA GLN A 101 -3.91 -7.47 12.79
C GLN A 101 -4.09 -8.87 13.40
N PHE A 102 -3.00 -9.59 13.59
CA PHE A 102 -3.02 -10.87 14.34
C PHE A 102 -2.80 -10.67 15.84
N ARG A 103 -1.92 -9.71 16.20
CA ARG A 103 -1.57 -9.36 17.58
C ARG A 103 -1.29 -7.85 17.66
N GLY A 104 -1.36 -7.31 18.86
CA GLY A 104 -1.00 -5.94 19.17
C GLY A 104 -2.03 -5.27 20.06
N PHE A 105 -1.56 -4.39 20.94
CA PHE A 105 -2.40 -3.56 21.79
C PHE A 105 -1.89 -2.10 21.85
N ASP A 106 -0.65 -1.84 21.46
CA ASP A 106 -0.14 -0.48 21.30
C ASP A 106 -0.44 0.02 19.89
N ASP A 107 -1.25 1.08 19.79
CA ASP A 107 -1.70 1.63 18.51
C ASP A 107 -0.53 2.09 17.62
N HIS A 108 0.52 2.69 18.23
CA HIS A 108 1.70 3.11 17.46
C HIS A 108 2.42 1.92 16.83
N HIS A 109 2.60 0.83 17.57
CA HIS A 109 3.21 -0.38 17.06
C HIS A 109 2.38 -1.02 15.94
N ILE A 110 1.06 -1.05 16.09
CA ILE A 110 0.14 -1.56 15.06
C ILE A 110 0.22 -0.72 13.79
N ILE A 111 0.18 0.62 13.92
CA ILE A 111 0.27 1.54 12.78
C ILE A 111 1.62 1.40 12.07
N GLU A 112 2.72 1.42 12.81
CA GLU A 112 4.05 1.30 12.21
C GLU A 112 4.25 -0.06 11.53
N ALA A 113 3.82 -1.16 12.15
CA ALA A 113 3.87 -2.50 11.57
C ALA A 113 3.00 -2.59 10.30
N SER A 114 1.87 -1.87 10.24
CA SER A 114 1.02 -1.78 9.05
C SER A 114 1.77 -1.13 7.88
N PHE A 115 2.47 -0.02 8.11
CA PHE A 115 3.28 0.62 7.07
C PHE A 115 4.49 -0.23 6.65
N LYS A 116 5.13 -0.92 7.60
CA LYS A 116 6.23 -1.86 7.31
C LYS A 116 5.78 -3.03 6.45
N SER A 117 4.70 -3.70 6.85
CA SER A 117 4.16 -4.85 6.11
C SER A 117 3.66 -4.46 4.72
N MET A 118 3.00 -3.30 4.60
CA MET A 118 2.59 -2.74 3.31
C MET A 118 3.81 -2.44 2.41
N GLY A 119 4.85 -1.82 2.96
CA GLY A 119 6.08 -1.55 2.22
C GLY A 119 6.73 -2.81 1.69
N MET A 120 6.86 -3.85 2.52
CA MET A 120 7.43 -5.13 2.11
C MET A 120 6.58 -5.86 1.07
N ALA A 121 5.25 -5.81 1.20
CA ALA A 121 4.34 -6.38 0.22
C ALA A 121 4.44 -5.65 -1.12
N LEU A 122 4.45 -4.31 -1.13
CA LEU A 122 4.66 -3.50 -2.34
C LEU A 122 5.99 -3.83 -3.02
N LYS A 123 7.09 -3.89 -2.25
CA LYS A 123 8.41 -4.27 -2.78
C LYS A 123 8.39 -5.60 -3.54
N SER A 124 7.66 -6.57 -3.02
CA SER A 124 7.54 -7.89 -3.65
C SER A 124 6.62 -7.86 -4.87
N ALA A 125 5.49 -7.15 -4.77
CA ALA A 125 4.50 -7.08 -5.84
C ALA A 125 4.98 -6.36 -7.10
N VAL A 126 5.90 -5.40 -6.96
CA VAL A 126 6.43 -4.63 -8.10
C VAL A 126 7.63 -5.29 -8.78
N ARG A 127 8.05 -6.47 -8.36
CA ARG A 127 9.14 -7.18 -9.04
C ARG A 127 8.81 -7.42 -10.50
N PRO A 128 9.72 -7.10 -11.44
CA PRO A 128 9.51 -7.33 -12.85
C PRO A 128 9.29 -8.81 -13.19
N ARG A 129 8.45 -9.06 -14.17
CA ARG A 129 8.24 -10.37 -14.80
C ARG A 129 8.50 -10.29 -16.31
N GLU A 130 8.74 -11.42 -16.93
CA GLU A 130 8.83 -11.51 -18.41
C GLU A 130 7.44 -11.42 -19.06
N THR A 131 6.41 -11.93 -18.38
CA THR A 131 5.03 -11.96 -18.88
C THR A 131 4.05 -11.56 -17.76
N GLU A 132 2.89 -11.07 -18.15
CA GLU A 132 1.80 -10.77 -17.21
C GLU A 132 1.30 -12.01 -16.48
N LEU A 133 1.04 -11.87 -15.19
CA LEU A 133 0.39 -12.89 -14.37
C LEU A 133 -1.13 -12.79 -14.53
N SER A 134 -1.68 -13.44 -15.54
CA SER A 134 -3.11 -13.49 -15.80
C SER A 134 -3.53 -14.85 -16.34
N THR A 135 -4.71 -15.30 -15.99
CA THR A 135 -5.37 -16.46 -16.59
C THR A 135 -6.23 -16.10 -17.80
N LYS A 136 -6.28 -14.81 -18.15
CA LYS A 136 -7.00 -14.29 -19.32
C LYS A 136 -5.99 -13.99 -20.42
N ASP A 137 -6.24 -14.50 -21.63
CA ASP A 137 -5.38 -14.30 -22.81
C ASP A 137 -5.35 -12.84 -23.30
N LYS A 138 -6.34 -12.04 -22.90
CA LYS A 138 -6.35 -10.58 -23.09
C LYS A 138 -6.88 -9.92 -21.83
N VAL A 139 -6.14 -8.95 -21.33
CA VAL A 139 -6.71 -7.94 -20.42
C VAL A 139 -7.82 -7.25 -21.21
N MET A 140 -9.02 -7.19 -20.66
CA MET A 140 -10.11 -6.49 -21.34
C MET A 140 -9.67 -5.04 -21.52
N GLU A 141 -9.48 -4.66 -22.78
CA GLU A 141 -9.42 -3.26 -23.14
C GLU A 141 -10.79 -2.68 -22.77
N ALA A 142 -10.77 -1.82 -21.76
CA ALA A 142 -11.96 -1.07 -21.36
C ALA A 142 -12.20 0.08 -22.32
#